data_2662e0c696ab77e550fae1ee104efcf4
#
_entry.id   2662e0c696ab77e550fae1ee104efcf4
#
_cell.length_a   1.000
_cell.length_b   1.000
_cell.length_c   1.000
_cell.angle_alpha   90.00
_cell.angle_beta   90.00
_cell.angle_gamma   90.00
#
_symmetry.space_group_name_H-M   'P 1'
#
loop_
_entity.id
_entity.type
_entity.pdbx_description
1 polymer ?
#
loop_
_entity_poly.entity_id
_entity_poly.type
_entity_poly.pdbx_seq_one_letter_code
_entity_poly.pdbx_strand_id
1 'polypeptide(L)'
;MSKTLSDIRVKIDKIDDKVHDLLMERASLVSSIAEAKRKSNLQMVQPAREAKMIRRLLARHNGPLPRQAVVRIWRELVGAVALLQTGLTVVVFADEHGNPHWDMAKDYFGSIVPMKKINSRAGAVGAVRNDETSFAVLPWPELDQNDAWWVHLFDQHSEKMSILCALPYGSHGRKSTQNPTHRSLVVSKFEFLPSDDDCTFLGLDLRVSVSRTRVVDRLAEHGVTVVNLYSSKSSARPDYNAHLVEARGYIAPDSPLLDALRQVFDADCRYCGVVGGYPAVPELDE
;
A
#
# COMPACT_ATOMS: atom_id res chain seq x y z
N MET A 1 -30.17 4.56 -42.09
CA MET A 1 -29.07 3.86 -42.80
C MET A 1 -28.30 3.03 -41.78
N SER A 2 -28.19 1.72 -41.97
CA SER A 2 -27.40 0.83 -41.12
C SER A 2 -25.93 1.16 -41.31
N LYS A 3 -25.20 1.45 -40.21
CA LYS A 3 -23.76 1.66 -40.23
C LYS A 3 -23.08 0.37 -40.65
N THR A 4 -22.23 0.39 -41.66
CA THR A 4 -21.45 -0.77 -42.07
C THR A 4 -20.38 -1.09 -41.02
N LEU A 5 -19.90 -2.33 -40.94
CA LEU A 5 -18.80 -2.73 -40.07
C LEU A 5 -17.55 -1.87 -40.32
N SER A 6 -17.31 -1.53 -41.61
CA SER A 6 -16.21 -0.62 -41.99
C SER A 6 -16.35 0.76 -41.38
N ASP A 7 -17.56 1.37 -41.41
CA ASP A 7 -17.80 2.69 -40.82
C ASP A 7 -17.59 2.69 -39.30
N ILE A 8 -17.91 1.58 -38.61
CA ILE A 8 -17.69 1.44 -37.18
C ILE A 8 -16.19 1.35 -36.88
N ARG A 9 -15.43 0.56 -37.63
CA ARG A 9 -13.97 0.43 -37.47
C ARG A 9 -13.26 1.78 -37.65
N VAL A 10 -13.56 2.50 -38.71
CA VAL A 10 -13.00 3.86 -38.92
C VAL A 10 -13.30 4.82 -37.75
N LYS A 11 -14.43 4.64 -37.08
CA LYS A 11 -14.74 5.44 -35.88
C LYS A 11 -13.93 5.01 -34.68
N ILE A 12 -13.70 3.71 -34.51
CA ILE A 12 -12.84 3.19 -33.45
C ILE A 12 -11.42 3.70 -33.64
N ASP A 13 -10.86 3.56 -34.85
CA ASP A 13 -9.50 4.05 -35.18
C ASP A 13 -9.32 5.54 -34.79
N LYS A 14 -10.31 6.38 -35.15
CA LYS A 14 -10.29 7.81 -34.74
C LYS A 14 -10.37 8.06 -33.26
N ILE A 15 -10.97 7.16 -32.50
CA ILE A 15 -11.02 7.24 -31.02
C ILE A 15 -9.67 6.81 -30.48
N ASP A 16 -9.08 5.74 -31.01
CA ASP A 16 -7.78 5.22 -30.60
C ASP A 16 -6.68 6.25 -30.84
N ASP A 17 -6.67 6.95 -32.00
CA ASP A 17 -5.78 8.08 -32.26
C ASP A 17 -5.88 9.17 -31.17
N LYS A 18 -7.11 9.55 -30.79
CA LYS A 18 -7.32 10.55 -29.74
C LYS A 18 -6.87 10.07 -28.36
N VAL A 19 -7.13 8.81 -28.05
CA VAL A 19 -6.67 8.20 -26.78
C VAL A 19 -5.16 8.20 -26.73
N HIS A 20 -4.49 7.80 -27.82
CA HIS A 20 -3.02 7.84 -27.94
C HIS A 20 -2.49 9.26 -27.73
N ASP A 21 -3.03 10.27 -28.43
CA ASP A 21 -2.59 11.66 -28.32
C ASP A 21 -2.73 12.20 -26.90
N LEU A 22 -3.87 11.92 -26.23
CA LEU A 22 -4.09 12.31 -24.83
C LEU A 22 -3.13 11.61 -23.86
N LEU A 23 -2.76 10.35 -24.13
CA LEU A 23 -1.76 9.64 -23.34
C LEU A 23 -0.37 10.26 -23.50
N MET A 24 0.01 10.66 -24.73
CA MET A 24 1.27 11.35 -25.00
C MET A 24 1.29 12.74 -24.36
N GLU A 25 0.22 13.49 -24.45
CA GLU A 25 0.08 14.78 -23.77
C GLU A 25 0.22 14.62 -22.25
N ARG A 26 -0.49 13.64 -21.64
CA ARG A 26 -0.37 13.34 -20.24
C ARG A 26 1.07 12.96 -19.85
N ALA A 27 1.75 12.15 -20.66
CA ALA A 27 3.12 11.73 -20.41
C ALA A 27 4.11 12.91 -20.48
N SER A 28 3.93 13.85 -21.41
CA SER A 28 4.77 15.04 -21.51
C SER A 28 4.70 15.93 -20.27
N LEU A 29 3.54 16.05 -19.64
CA LEU A 29 3.35 16.82 -18.39
C LEU A 29 4.06 16.18 -17.20
N VAL A 30 4.33 14.89 -17.26
CA VAL A 30 4.97 14.14 -16.16
C VAL A 30 6.41 14.62 -15.93
N SER A 31 7.15 14.94 -16.97
CA SER A 31 8.51 15.49 -16.86
C SER A 31 8.52 16.81 -16.09
N SER A 32 7.57 17.69 -16.39
CA SER A 32 7.39 18.97 -15.70
C SER A 32 6.99 18.77 -14.23
N ILE A 33 6.13 17.78 -13.95
CA ILE A 33 5.75 17.40 -12.56
C ILE A 33 6.97 16.86 -11.80
N ALA A 34 7.80 16.03 -12.42
CA ALA A 34 9.00 15.49 -11.80
C ALA A 34 9.99 16.61 -11.40
N GLU A 35 10.17 17.59 -12.26
CA GLU A 35 11.01 18.75 -11.97
C GLU A 35 10.42 19.60 -10.81
N ALA A 36 9.12 19.86 -10.83
CA ALA A 36 8.43 20.59 -9.77
C ALA A 36 8.51 19.86 -8.42
N LYS A 37 8.33 18.53 -8.39
CA LYS A 37 8.47 17.72 -7.17
C LYS A 37 9.88 17.76 -6.60
N ARG A 38 10.90 17.67 -7.45
CA ARG A 38 12.31 17.78 -7.02
C ARG A 38 12.59 19.15 -6.39
N LYS A 39 12.10 20.24 -7.00
CA LYS A 39 12.23 21.60 -6.45
C LYS A 39 11.51 21.79 -5.11
N SER A 40 10.39 21.08 -4.89
CA SER A 40 9.57 21.17 -3.68
C SER A 40 9.86 20.07 -2.66
N ASN A 41 10.88 19.25 -2.87
CA ASN A 41 11.23 18.08 -2.03
C ASN A 41 10.05 17.12 -1.78
N LEU A 42 9.15 16.98 -2.76
CA LEU A 42 8.01 16.09 -2.68
C LEU A 42 8.37 14.70 -3.20
N GLN A 43 7.85 13.67 -2.53
CA GLN A 43 8.08 12.30 -2.97
C GLN A 43 7.51 12.03 -4.38
N MET A 44 8.25 11.28 -5.18
CA MET A 44 7.91 11.02 -6.59
C MET A 44 6.71 10.09 -6.72
N VAL A 45 6.66 9.02 -5.93
CA VAL A 45 5.53 8.08 -5.90
C VAL A 45 4.60 8.45 -4.75
N GLN A 46 3.32 8.64 -5.06
CA GLN A 46 2.31 9.14 -4.12
C GLN A 46 1.05 8.25 -4.15
N PRO A 47 1.02 7.08 -3.47
CA PRO A 47 -0.12 6.17 -3.49
C PRO A 47 -1.44 6.82 -3.06
N ALA A 48 -1.40 7.74 -2.09
CA ALA A 48 -2.56 8.50 -1.65
C ALA A 48 -3.20 9.34 -2.79
N ARG A 49 -2.39 10.05 -3.57
CA ARG A 49 -2.87 10.82 -4.73
C ARG A 49 -3.40 9.91 -5.83
N GLU A 50 -2.74 8.78 -6.05
CA GLU A 50 -3.15 7.78 -7.04
C GLU A 50 -4.52 7.20 -6.67
N ALA A 51 -4.74 6.91 -5.38
CA ALA A 51 -6.03 6.46 -4.87
C ALA A 51 -7.14 7.50 -5.06
N LYS A 52 -6.88 8.77 -4.73
CA LYS A 52 -7.83 9.88 -4.99
C LYS A 52 -8.18 9.99 -6.48
N MET A 53 -7.19 9.85 -7.35
CA MET A 53 -7.40 9.87 -8.80
C MET A 53 -8.29 8.72 -9.26
N ILE A 54 -8.02 7.49 -8.84
CA ILE A 54 -8.80 6.30 -9.19
C ILE A 54 -10.24 6.45 -8.67
N ARG A 55 -10.45 6.85 -7.41
CA ARG A 55 -11.81 7.07 -6.86
C ARG A 55 -12.57 8.11 -7.68
N ARG A 56 -11.93 9.23 -8.07
CA ARG A 56 -12.54 10.26 -8.93
C ARG A 56 -12.95 9.71 -10.29
N LEU A 57 -12.12 8.87 -10.91
CA LEU A 57 -12.44 8.25 -12.20
C LEU A 57 -13.59 7.25 -12.07
N LEU A 58 -13.61 6.45 -11.02
CA LEU A 58 -14.68 5.50 -10.76
C LEU A 58 -16.00 6.22 -10.42
N ALA A 59 -15.96 7.34 -9.71
CA ALA A 59 -17.15 8.12 -9.39
C ALA A 59 -17.82 8.74 -10.64
N ARG A 60 -17.04 9.10 -11.66
CA ARG A 60 -17.56 9.62 -12.93
C ARG A 60 -17.83 8.55 -13.98
N HIS A 61 -17.47 7.29 -13.67
CA HIS A 61 -17.56 6.22 -14.63
C HIS A 61 -19.03 5.89 -14.93
N ASN A 62 -19.39 5.94 -16.22
CA ASN A 62 -20.72 5.56 -16.74
C ASN A 62 -20.53 4.95 -18.13
N GLY A 63 -20.96 3.72 -18.31
CA GLY A 63 -20.88 3.02 -19.59
C GLY A 63 -20.55 1.53 -19.47
N PRO A 64 -20.37 0.85 -20.59
CA PRO A 64 -20.24 -0.61 -20.65
C PRO A 64 -18.86 -1.14 -20.28
N LEU A 65 -17.82 -0.26 -20.16
CA LEU A 65 -16.48 -0.70 -19.78
C LEU A 65 -16.49 -1.13 -18.31
N PRO A 66 -16.03 -2.35 -17.95
CA PRO A 66 -15.97 -2.76 -16.55
C PRO A 66 -15.11 -1.81 -15.70
N ARG A 67 -15.57 -1.47 -14.49
CA ARG A 67 -14.84 -0.59 -13.56
C ARG A 67 -13.43 -1.10 -13.26
N GLN A 68 -13.27 -2.42 -13.15
CA GLN A 68 -11.98 -3.07 -12.98
C GLN A 68 -11.03 -2.81 -14.15
N ALA A 69 -11.52 -2.80 -15.39
CA ALA A 69 -10.70 -2.45 -16.56
C ALA A 69 -10.20 -1.00 -16.50
N VAL A 70 -11.04 -0.07 -16.04
CA VAL A 70 -10.62 1.31 -15.81
C VAL A 70 -9.46 1.36 -14.81
N VAL A 71 -9.58 0.69 -13.66
CA VAL A 71 -8.51 0.65 -12.66
C VAL A 71 -7.21 0.11 -13.26
N ARG A 72 -7.26 -1.02 -13.98
CA ARG A 72 -6.08 -1.64 -14.60
C ARG A 72 -5.39 -0.73 -15.61
N ILE A 73 -6.14 -0.07 -16.48
CA ILE A 73 -5.58 0.89 -17.44
C ILE A 73 -4.81 2.01 -16.72
N TRP A 74 -5.41 2.58 -15.67
CA TRP A 74 -4.74 3.66 -14.93
C TRP A 74 -3.58 3.17 -14.08
N ARG A 75 -3.63 1.95 -13.53
CA ARG A 75 -2.48 1.34 -12.83
C ARG A 75 -1.30 1.15 -13.78
N GLU A 76 -1.52 0.65 -15.00
CA GLU A 76 -0.47 0.51 -16.01
C GLU A 76 0.16 1.86 -16.38
N LEU A 77 -0.66 2.89 -16.60
CA LEU A 77 -0.17 4.24 -16.90
C LEU A 77 0.63 4.86 -15.74
N VAL A 78 0.19 4.66 -14.51
CA VAL A 78 0.87 5.18 -13.32
C VAL A 78 2.20 4.46 -13.12
N GLY A 79 2.23 3.15 -13.26
CA GLY A 79 3.45 2.35 -13.15
C GLY A 79 4.49 2.72 -14.20
N ALA A 80 4.07 2.85 -15.46
CA ALA A 80 4.95 3.28 -16.55
C ALA A 80 5.58 4.65 -16.29
N VAL A 81 4.77 5.60 -15.83
CA VAL A 81 5.22 6.95 -15.50
C VAL A 81 6.17 6.96 -14.30
N ALA A 82 5.85 6.21 -13.24
CA ALA A 82 6.71 6.10 -12.07
C ALA A 82 8.07 5.49 -12.43
N LEU A 83 8.08 4.45 -13.28
CA LEU A 83 9.30 3.84 -13.81
C LEU A 83 10.16 4.86 -14.55
N LEU A 84 9.58 5.66 -15.44
CA LEU A 84 10.30 6.70 -16.18
C LEU A 84 10.88 7.80 -15.28
N GLN A 85 10.19 8.14 -14.20
CA GLN A 85 10.61 9.21 -13.28
C GLN A 85 11.69 8.79 -12.29
N THR A 86 11.67 7.55 -11.85
CA THR A 86 12.47 7.09 -10.69
C THR A 86 13.32 5.86 -10.96
N GLY A 87 13.10 5.16 -12.08
CA GLY A 87 13.74 3.86 -12.31
C GLY A 87 13.29 2.80 -11.27
N LEU A 88 12.07 2.94 -10.73
CA LEU A 88 11.59 2.11 -9.64
C LEU A 88 11.72 0.61 -9.93
N THR A 89 12.03 -0.14 -8.88
CA THR A 89 12.11 -1.60 -8.90
C THR A 89 11.31 -2.18 -7.75
N VAL A 90 10.88 -3.43 -7.87
CA VAL A 90 10.05 -4.10 -6.88
C VAL A 90 10.61 -5.49 -6.57
N VAL A 91 10.74 -5.83 -5.30
CA VAL A 91 10.90 -7.22 -4.88
C VAL A 91 9.56 -7.76 -4.37
N VAL A 92 9.28 -9.01 -4.72
CA VAL A 92 8.01 -9.68 -4.36
C VAL A 92 8.36 -10.95 -3.60
N PHE A 93 7.84 -11.07 -2.39
CA PHE A 93 7.98 -12.31 -1.62
C PHE A 93 7.31 -13.47 -2.37
N ALA A 94 8.03 -14.57 -2.49
CA ALA A 94 7.55 -15.81 -3.10
C ALA A 94 8.01 -16.98 -2.25
N ASP A 95 7.08 -17.81 -1.83
CA ASP A 95 7.38 -19.08 -1.20
C ASP A 95 7.43 -20.25 -2.22
N GLU A 96 7.75 -21.44 -1.73
CA GLU A 96 7.86 -22.66 -2.56
C GLU A 96 6.48 -23.16 -3.06
N HIS A 97 5.38 -22.72 -2.47
CA HIS A 97 4.02 -23.22 -2.72
C HIS A 97 3.23 -22.42 -3.75
N GLY A 98 3.81 -21.37 -4.27
CA GLY A 98 3.16 -20.50 -5.25
C GLY A 98 3.49 -19.03 -5.02
N ASN A 99 2.98 -18.18 -5.91
CA ASN A 99 3.27 -16.76 -5.79
C ASN A 99 2.03 -15.88 -6.07
N PRO A 100 1.01 -15.95 -5.22
CA PRO A 100 -0.18 -15.10 -5.39
C PRO A 100 0.17 -13.60 -5.32
N HIS A 101 1.26 -13.24 -4.62
CA HIS A 101 1.72 -11.85 -4.46
C HIS A 101 2.27 -11.26 -5.76
N TRP A 102 2.76 -12.12 -6.68
CA TRP A 102 3.35 -11.68 -7.95
C TRP A 102 2.32 -11.05 -8.89
N ASP A 103 1.17 -11.69 -9.05
CA ASP A 103 0.12 -11.19 -9.91
C ASP A 103 -0.50 -9.91 -9.32
N MET A 104 -0.70 -9.86 -8.01
CA MET A 104 -1.13 -8.66 -7.31
C MET A 104 -0.14 -7.50 -7.48
N ALA A 105 1.17 -7.78 -7.43
CA ALA A 105 2.20 -6.77 -7.68
C ALA A 105 2.14 -6.25 -9.12
N LYS A 106 2.00 -7.14 -10.11
CA LYS A 106 1.84 -6.74 -11.53
C LYS A 106 0.59 -5.92 -11.75
N ASP A 107 -0.53 -6.31 -11.18
CA ASP A 107 -1.79 -5.59 -11.28
C ASP A 107 -1.70 -4.17 -10.67
N TYR A 108 -0.83 -3.99 -9.67
CA TYR A 108 -0.65 -2.70 -9.00
C TYR A 108 0.41 -1.82 -9.65
N PHE A 109 1.61 -2.35 -9.90
CA PHE A 109 2.75 -1.58 -10.41
C PHE A 109 2.79 -1.45 -11.93
N GLY A 110 2.04 -2.31 -12.65
CA GLY A 110 2.08 -2.40 -14.10
C GLY A 110 3.05 -3.50 -14.59
N SER A 111 2.84 -3.88 -15.85
CA SER A 111 3.51 -5.04 -16.45
C SER A 111 4.98 -4.79 -16.80
N ILE A 112 5.36 -3.54 -17.08
CA ILE A 112 6.71 -3.17 -17.52
C ILE A 112 7.68 -2.83 -16.37
N VAL A 113 7.18 -2.68 -15.14
CA VAL A 113 8.03 -2.38 -13.98
C VAL A 113 8.91 -3.59 -13.65
N PRO A 114 10.24 -3.39 -13.49
CA PRO A 114 11.15 -4.48 -13.13
C PRO A 114 10.82 -5.06 -11.77
N MET A 115 10.59 -6.37 -11.72
CA MET A 115 10.25 -7.10 -10.50
C MET A 115 11.15 -8.30 -10.32
N LYS A 116 11.54 -8.61 -9.07
CA LYS A 116 12.30 -9.79 -8.70
C LYS A 116 11.61 -10.56 -7.58
N LYS A 117 11.68 -11.89 -7.62
CA LYS A 117 11.24 -12.76 -6.53
C LYS A 117 12.31 -12.84 -5.45
N ILE A 118 11.86 -12.89 -4.20
CA ILE A 118 12.69 -13.11 -3.02
C ILE A 118 11.99 -14.08 -2.08
N ASN A 119 12.72 -15.06 -1.55
CA ASN A 119 12.15 -16.11 -0.69
C ASN A 119 12.25 -15.82 0.81
N SER A 120 12.73 -14.64 1.17
CA SER A 120 12.87 -14.19 2.56
C SER A 120 12.07 -12.92 2.81
N ARG A 121 11.15 -12.95 3.77
CA ARG A 121 10.39 -11.77 4.20
C ARG A 121 11.30 -10.70 4.78
N ALA A 122 12.23 -11.07 5.65
CA ALA A 122 13.23 -10.15 6.20
C ALA A 122 14.18 -9.63 5.12
N GLY A 123 14.58 -10.49 4.17
CA GLY A 123 15.38 -10.09 3.01
C GLY A 123 14.69 -9.06 2.13
N ALA A 124 13.36 -9.18 1.93
CA ALA A 124 12.59 -8.20 1.18
C ALA A 124 12.56 -6.82 1.86
N VAL A 125 12.39 -6.79 3.19
CA VAL A 125 12.50 -5.55 3.99
C VAL A 125 13.91 -4.99 3.93
N GLY A 126 14.94 -5.86 4.04
CA GLY A 126 16.36 -5.50 3.93
C GLY A 126 16.70 -4.87 2.58
N ALA A 127 16.18 -5.41 1.48
CA ALA A 127 16.41 -4.87 0.14
C ALA A 127 15.88 -3.42 -0.02
N VAL A 128 14.73 -3.09 0.59
CA VAL A 128 14.24 -1.70 0.63
C VAL A 128 15.14 -0.83 1.51
N ARG A 129 15.54 -1.34 2.67
CA ARG A 129 16.41 -0.60 3.62
C ARG A 129 17.74 -0.22 2.99
N ASN A 130 18.34 -1.13 2.20
CA ASN A 130 19.63 -0.96 1.56
C ASN A 130 19.57 -0.29 0.17
N ASP A 131 18.42 0.26 -0.23
CA ASP A 131 18.19 0.87 -1.56
C ASP A 131 18.45 -0.08 -2.75
N GLU A 132 18.38 -1.40 -2.53
CA GLU A 132 18.48 -2.40 -3.60
C GLU A 132 17.20 -2.46 -4.44
N THR A 133 16.08 -1.97 -3.88
CA THR A 133 14.78 -1.88 -4.51
C THR A 133 13.98 -0.71 -3.93
N SER A 134 13.03 -0.19 -4.72
CA SER A 134 12.14 0.89 -4.27
C SER A 134 10.99 0.39 -3.41
N PHE A 135 10.50 -0.82 -3.67
CA PHE A 135 9.34 -1.41 -3.00
C PHE A 135 9.54 -2.90 -2.70
N ALA A 136 8.95 -3.34 -1.60
CA ALA A 136 8.78 -4.75 -1.29
C ALA A 136 7.29 -5.08 -1.16
N VAL A 137 6.87 -6.17 -1.82
CA VAL A 137 5.52 -6.75 -1.69
C VAL A 137 5.64 -7.95 -0.77
N LEU A 138 4.95 -7.89 0.37
CA LEU A 138 5.04 -8.82 1.47
C LEU A 138 3.66 -9.40 1.79
N PRO A 139 3.57 -10.63 2.32
CA PRO A 139 2.30 -11.22 2.69
C PRO A 139 1.63 -10.40 3.80
N TRP A 140 0.30 -10.45 3.82
CA TRP A 140 -0.49 -9.84 4.89
C TRP A 140 -0.09 -10.41 6.26
N PRO A 141 -0.09 -9.60 7.34
CA PRO A 141 0.21 -10.09 8.68
C PRO A 141 -0.73 -11.23 9.11
N GLU A 142 -0.19 -12.21 9.82
CA GLU A 142 -0.96 -13.26 10.48
C GLU A 142 -1.31 -12.83 11.91
N LEU A 143 -2.44 -13.33 12.45
CA LEU A 143 -2.94 -12.89 13.76
C LEU A 143 -1.94 -13.13 14.89
N ASP A 144 -1.27 -14.28 14.88
CA ASP A 144 -0.20 -14.65 15.82
C ASP A 144 0.95 -15.25 15.00
N GLN A 145 2.09 -14.57 14.99
CA GLN A 145 3.24 -14.96 14.19
C GLN A 145 4.51 -14.76 15.01
N ASN A 146 5.44 -15.72 14.95
CA ASN A 146 6.77 -15.52 15.50
C ASN A 146 7.66 -14.81 14.47
N ASP A 147 8.51 -13.91 14.96
CA ASP A 147 9.49 -13.16 14.14
C ASP A 147 8.87 -12.56 12.86
N ALA A 148 7.75 -11.87 13.03
CA ALA A 148 7.00 -11.26 11.95
C ALA A 148 7.82 -10.17 11.23
N TRP A 149 7.73 -10.14 9.91
CA TRP A 149 8.50 -9.22 9.06
C TRP A 149 8.24 -7.73 9.38
N TRP A 150 7.02 -7.38 9.78
CA TRP A 150 6.62 -6.01 10.07
C TRP A 150 7.24 -5.45 11.36
N VAL A 151 7.78 -6.29 12.23
CA VAL A 151 8.54 -5.85 13.43
C VAL A 151 9.78 -5.05 13.02
N HIS A 152 10.35 -5.32 11.85
CA HIS A 152 11.49 -4.58 11.31
C HIS A 152 11.16 -3.12 10.95
N LEU A 153 9.87 -2.74 10.89
CA LEU A 153 9.43 -1.36 10.68
C LEU A 153 9.46 -0.53 11.97
N PHE A 154 9.65 -1.15 13.15
CA PHE A 154 9.71 -0.46 14.45
C PHE A 154 11.08 0.12 14.76
N ASP A 155 12.02 0.00 13.86
CA ASP A 155 13.38 0.51 14.04
C ASP A 155 13.39 2.04 13.98
N GLN A 156 13.79 2.67 15.10
CA GLN A 156 13.89 4.13 15.24
C GLN A 156 15.26 4.68 14.83
N HIS A 157 16.24 3.81 14.62
CA HIS A 157 17.64 4.17 14.38
C HIS A 157 18.05 4.10 12.91
N SER A 158 17.22 3.50 12.07
CA SER A 158 17.43 3.42 10.62
C SER A 158 16.46 4.32 9.85
N GLU A 159 16.71 4.51 8.57
CA GLU A 159 15.76 5.21 7.70
C GLU A 159 14.37 4.62 7.79
N LYS A 160 13.40 5.50 8.01
CA LYS A 160 12.00 5.12 8.20
C LYS A 160 11.46 4.44 6.96
N MET A 161 10.94 3.24 7.14
CA MET A 161 10.15 2.54 6.12
C MET A 161 8.69 2.56 6.52
N SER A 162 7.80 2.59 5.53
CA SER A 162 6.37 2.65 5.76
C SER A 162 5.62 1.64 4.89
N ILE A 163 4.54 1.09 5.43
CA ILE A 163 3.50 0.44 4.65
C ILE A 163 2.76 1.53 3.90
N LEU A 164 2.54 1.34 2.59
CA LEU A 164 1.95 2.36 1.72
C LEU A 164 0.68 1.92 1.01
N CYS A 165 0.52 0.63 0.77
CA CYS A 165 -0.59 0.08 0.00
C CYS A 165 -0.97 -1.30 0.51
N ALA A 166 -2.26 -1.63 0.33
CA ALA A 166 -2.83 -2.98 0.46
C ALA A 166 -3.15 -3.53 -0.93
N LEU A 167 -2.86 -4.80 -1.15
CA LEU A 167 -3.17 -5.52 -2.38
C LEU A 167 -4.08 -6.72 -2.09
N PRO A 168 -4.94 -7.14 -3.03
CA PRO A 168 -5.15 -6.58 -4.37
C PRO A 168 -5.81 -5.22 -4.33
N TYR A 169 -5.46 -4.34 -5.27
CA TYR A 169 -6.06 -3.03 -5.41
C TYR A 169 -7.37 -3.16 -6.21
N GLY A 170 -8.50 -2.77 -5.61
CA GLY A 170 -9.81 -2.92 -6.24
C GLY A 170 -10.33 -4.35 -6.22
N SER A 171 -10.07 -5.10 -5.15
CA SER A 171 -10.58 -6.45 -4.99
C SER A 171 -12.10 -6.50 -4.97
N HIS A 172 -12.64 -7.57 -5.58
CA HIS A 172 -14.03 -7.92 -5.51
C HIS A 172 -14.48 -8.12 -4.06
N GLY A 173 -15.19 -7.15 -3.50
CA GLY A 173 -15.89 -7.20 -2.25
C GLY A 173 -15.12 -7.70 -1.01
N ARG A 174 -15.60 -7.37 0.17
CA ARG A 174 -15.06 -7.85 1.47
C ARG A 174 -14.92 -9.37 1.59
N LYS A 175 -15.62 -10.16 0.78
CA LYS A 175 -15.57 -11.63 0.82
C LYS A 175 -14.25 -12.21 0.30
N SER A 176 -13.59 -11.57 -0.67
CA SER A 176 -12.27 -12.01 -1.19
C SER A 176 -11.14 -11.69 -0.21
N THR A 177 -11.34 -10.76 0.72
CA THR A 177 -10.31 -10.31 1.66
C THR A 177 -10.18 -11.17 2.91
N GLN A 178 -11.02 -12.21 3.08
CA GLN A 178 -10.98 -13.07 4.27
C GLN A 178 -9.84 -14.10 4.25
N ASN A 179 -9.24 -14.37 3.08
CA ASN A 179 -8.10 -15.28 3.01
C ASN A 179 -6.79 -14.49 3.03
N PRO A 180 -6.00 -14.53 4.11
CA PRO A 180 -4.74 -13.79 4.22
C PRO A 180 -3.71 -14.17 3.15
N THR A 181 -3.79 -15.37 2.57
CA THR A 181 -2.90 -15.81 1.49
C THR A 181 -3.09 -15.05 0.17
N HIS A 182 -4.22 -14.35 0.01
CA HIS A 182 -4.54 -13.56 -1.17
C HIS A 182 -4.47 -12.05 -0.90
N ARG A 183 -3.74 -11.63 0.13
CA ARG A 183 -3.52 -10.22 0.46
C ARG A 183 -2.03 -9.94 0.64
N SER A 184 -1.62 -8.73 0.29
CA SER A 184 -0.24 -8.26 0.46
C SER A 184 -0.21 -6.83 0.94
N LEU A 185 0.91 -6.48 1.56
CA LEU A 185 1.26 -5.10 1.88
C LEU A 185 2.49 -4.67 1.08
N VAL A 186 2.50 -3.41 0.70
CA VAL A 186 3.63 -2.78 -0.01
C VAL A 186 4.40 -1.91 0.96
N VAL A 187 5.70 -2.14 1.07
CA VAL A 187 6.63 -1.41 1.94
C VAL A 187 7.62 -0.62 1.10
N SER A 188 7.96 0.59 1.53
CA SER A 188 8.95 1.46 0.90
C SER A 188 9.50 2.46 1.92
N LYS A 189 10.54 3.23 1.54
CA LYS A 189 11.01 4.42 2.26
C LYS A 189 10.15 5.67 2.03
N PHE A 190 9.19 5.63 1.11
CA PHE A 190 8.26 6.75 0.92
C PHE A 190 7.32 6.92 2.12
N GLU A 191 6.86 8.14 2.33
CA GLU A 191 5.94 8.46 3.42
C GLU A 191 4.51 8.04 3.09
N PHE A 192 3.82 7.53 4.11
CA PHE A 192 2.38 7.33 4.07
C PHE A 192 1.68 8.68 4.24
N LEU A 193 0.91 9.09 3.24
CA LEU A 193 0.19 10.37 3.19
C LEU A 193 -1.33 10.13 3.17
N PRO A 194 -2.16 11.10 3.64
CA PRO A 194 -3.61 10.95 3.70
C PRO A 194 -4.24 10.95 2.31
N SER A 195 -5.22 10.06 2.14
CA SER A 195 -5.99 9.90 0.90
C SER A 195 -7.49 10.17 1.04
N ASP A 196 -7.95 10.66 2.19
CA ASP A 196 -9.32 10.93 2.61
C ASP A 196 -10.13 9.69 3.05
N ASP A 197 -9.70 8.49 2.69
CA ASP A 197 -10.26 7.21 3.15
C ASP A 197 -9.12 6.22 3.29
N ASP A 198 -8.66 6.04 4.52
CA ASP A 198 -7.41 5.36 4.83
C ASP A 198 -7.58 4.35 5.97
N CYS A 199 -6.67 3.40 6.02
CA CYS A 199 -6.36 2.62 7.21
C CYS A 199 -4.91 2.87 7.61
N THR A 200 -4.67 3.09 8.90
CA THR A 200 -3.32 3.30 9.46
C THR A 200 -2.86 2.05 10.21
N PHE A 201 -1.59 1.71 10.05
CA PHE A 201 -0.94 0.72 10.88
C PHE A 201 -0.15 1.39 12.00
N LEU A 202 -0.51 1.07 13.25
CA LEU A 202 0.25 1.44 14.44
C LEU A 202 1.09 0.26 14.91
N GLY A 203 2.37 0.50 15.13
CA GLY A 203 3.27 -0.44 15.79
C GLY A 203 3.33 -0.16 17.28
N LEU A 204 3.19 -1.21 18.10
CA LEU A 204 3.34 -1.17 19.53
C LEU A 204 4.27 -2.30 19.98
N ASP A 205 5.33 -2.01 20.76
CA ASP A 205 6.19 -3.02 21.39
C ASP A 205 5.98 -2.93 22.90
N LEU A 206 5.22 -3.86 23.44
CA LEU A 206 4.70 -3.82 24.81
C LEU A 206 5.17 -5.04 25.61
N ARG A 207 5.31 -4.87 26.95
CA ARG A 207 5.60 -5.99 27.84
C ARG A 207 4.54 -7.09 27.70
N VAL A 208 4.97 -8.34 27.86
CA VAL A 208 4.08 -9.53 27.78
C VAL A 208 2.96 -9.51 28.82
N SER A 209 3.08 -8.70 29.88
CA SER A 209 2.02 -8.46 30.88
C SER A 209 0.82 -7.70 30.34
N VAL A 210 0.98 -6.99 29.21
CA VAL A 210 -0.10 -6.24 28.58
C VAL A 210 -0.87 -7.18 27.64
N SER A 211 -2.12 -7.49 28.00
CA SER A 211 -2.97 -8.36 27.19
C SER A 211 -3.46 -7.67 25.92
N ARG A 212 -3.78 -8.46 24.89
CA ARG A 212 -4.39 -7.95 23.62
C ARG A 212 -5.68 -7.16 23.88
N THR A 213 -6.52 -7.64 24.78
CA THR A 213 -7.76 -6.95 25.16
C THR A 213 -7.45 -5.56 25.72
N ARG A 214 -6.47 -5.47 26.65
CA ARG A 214 -6.04 -4.17 27.21
C ARG A 214 -5.52 -3.22 26.12
N VAL A 215 -4.82 -3.74 25.11
CA VAL A 215 -4.38 -2.91 23.98
C VAL A 215 -5.57 -2.33 23.22
N VAL A 216 -6.56 -3.17 22.86
CA VAL A 216 -7.76 -2.74 22.13
C VAL A 216 -8.58 -1.75 22.95
N ASP A 217 -8.78 -2.01 24.26
CA ASP A 217 -9.57 -1.14 25.15
C ASP A 217 -8.91 0.25 25.26
N ARG A 218 -7.59 0.30 25.47
CA ARG A 218 -6.86 1.56 25.57
C ARG A 218 -6.88 2.38 24.27
N LEU A 219 -6.77 1.72 23.12
CA LEU A 219 -6.90 2.36 21.82
C LEU A 219 -8.31 2.93 21.62
N ALA A 220 -9.34 2.16 21.98
CA ALA A 220 -10.74 2.60 21.89
C ALA A 220 -11.03 3.81 22.80
N GLU A 221 -10.52 3.82 24.05
CA GLU A 221 -10.63 4.96 24.97
C GLU A 221 -10.04 6.27 24.40
N HIS A 222 -9.06 6.15 23.49
CA HIS A 222 -8.43 7.28 22.80
C HIS A 222 -9.00 7.53 21.40
N GLY A 223 -10.17 6.96 21.08
CA GLY A 223 -10.89 7.23 19.83
C GLY A 223 -10.34 6.46 18.62
N VAL A 224 -9.48 5.47 18.80
CA VAL A 224 -8.96 4.64 17.73
C VAL A 224 -9.92 3.49 17.44
N THR A 225 -10.46 3.45 16.22
CA THR A 225 -11.28 2.32 15.76
C THR A 225 -10.36 1.21 15.24
N VAL A 226 -10.16 0.18 16.05
CA VAL A 226 -9.34 -0.98 15.69
C VAL A 226 -10.10 -1.89 14.73
N VAL A 227 -9.48 -2.16 13.57
CA VAL A 227 -9.99 -3.11 12.56
C VAL A 227 -9.44 -4.51 12.85
N ASN A 228 -8.12 -4.60 13.05
CA ASN A 228 -7.43 -5.85 13.38
C ASN A 228 -6.25 -5.59 14.32
N LEU A 229 -5.87 -6.62 15.07
CA LEU A 229 -4.69 -6.63 15.93
C LEU A 229 -3.88 -7.89 15.64
N TYR A 230 -2.69 -7.72 15.09
CA TYR A 230 -1.71 -8.76 14.83
C TYR A 230 -0.65 -8.73 15.94
N SER A 231 -0.16 -9.90 16.34
CA SER A 231 0.84 -10.00 17.40
C SER A 231 2.02 -10.84 16.95
N SER A 232 3.20 -10.47 17.42
CA SER A 232 4.43 -11.23 17.16
C SER A 232 5.24 -11.36 18.43
N LYS A 233 5.67 -12.59 18.70
CA LYS A 233 6.67 -12.88 19.72
C LYS A 233 8.04 -12.89 19.07
N SER A 234 9.00 -12.24 19.68
CA SER A 234 10.38 -12.29 19.21
C SER A 234 11.21 -13.20 20.10
N SER A 235 11.90 -14.15 19.51
CA SER A 235 12.87 -14.99 20.21
C SER A 235 14.01 -14.17 20.83
N ALA A 236 14.38 -13.05 20.22
CA ALA A 236 15.41 -12.15 20.73
C ALA A 236 14.94 -11.26 21.90
N ARG A 237 13.62 -11.16 22.16
CA ARG A 237 13.03 -10.29 23.18
C ARG A 237 11.82 -10.95 23.84
N PRO A 238 12.04 -11.96 24.70
CA PRO A 238 10.94 -12.76 25.27
C PRO A 238 10.02 -11.97 26.22
N ASP A 239 10.48 -10.85 26.77
CA ASP A 239 9.71 -10.00 27.71
C ASP A 239 8.75 -9.03 27.02
N TYR A 240 8.79 -8.94 25.69
CA TYR A 240 7.97 -8.02 24.90
C TYR A 240 7.25 -8.74 23.78
N ASN A 241 6.03 -8.28 23.50
CA ASN A 241 5.24 -8.66 22.34
C ASN A 241 5.11 -7.43 21.42
N ALA A 242 5.48 -7.61 20.18
CA ALA A 242 5.18 -6.63 19.14
C ALA A 242 3.71 -6.78 18.70
N HIS A 243 3.02 -5.65 18.56
CA HIS A 243 1.67 -5.59 18.05
C HIS A 243 1.60 -4.66 16.85
N LEU A 244 0.93 -5.10 15.80
CA LEU A 244 0.58 -4.28 14.65
C LEU A 244 -0.93 -4.08 14.66
N VAL A 245 -1.36 -2.86 14.87
CA VAL A 245 -2.78 -2.48 14.93
C VAL A 245 -3.18 -1.88 13.60
N GLU A 246 -4.18 -2.47 12.96
CA GLU A 246 -4.85 -1.89 11.81
C GLU A 246 -6.00 -1.02 12.31
N ALA A 247 -5.87 0.29 12.16
CA ALA A 247 -6.84 1.29 12.63
C ALA A 247 -7.53 1.97 11.45
N ARG A 248 -8.81 2.26 11.57
CA ARG A 248 -9.56 3.03 10.56
C ARG A 248 -9.17 4.51 10.61
N GLY A 249 -9.02 5.09 9.44
CA GLY A 249 -8.68 6.50 9.26
C GLY A 249 -7.17 6.74 9.18
N TYR A 250 -6.82 7.97 8.82
CA TYR A 250 -5.44 8.44 8.79
C TYR A 250 -5.01 8.95 10.16
N ILE A 251 -3.95 8.40 10.69
CA ILE A 251 -3.26 8.89 11.90
C ILE A 251 -1.88 9.38 11.48
N ALA A 252 -1.61 10.66 11.73
CA ALA A 252 -0.34 11.28 11.38
C ALA A 252 0.81 10.74 12.26
N PRO A 253 2.05 10.63 11.73
CA PRO A 253 3.20 10.16 12.51
C PRO A 253 3.57 11.04 13.71
N ASP A 254 3.16 12.30 13.68
CA ASP A 254 3.34 13.31 14.73
C ASP A 254 2.05 13.58 15.54
N SER A 255 1.06 12.71 15.44
CA SER A 255 -0.22 12.86 16.14
C SER A 255 -0.01 12.86 17.66
N PRO A 256 -0.63 13.82 18.41
CA PRO A 256 -0.64 13.81 19.87
C PRO A 256 -1.20 12.53 20.50
N LEU A 257 -1.99 11.79 19.74
CA LEU A 257 -2.48 10.46 20.13
C LEU A 257 -1.35 9.51 20.50
N LEU A 258 -0.24 9.55 19.76
CA LEU A 258 0.90 8.65 20.03
C LEU A 258 1.55 8.93 21.38
N ASP A 259 1.63 10.18 21.77
CA ASP A 259 2.16 10.57 23.08
C ASP A 259 1.19 10.16 24.21
N ALA A 260 -0.11 10.33 24.01
CA ALA A 260 -1.11 9.85 24.95
C ALA A 260 -1.05 8.31 25.12
N LEU A 261 -0.90 7.57 24.04
CA LEU A 261 -0.75 6.10 24.11
C LEU A 261 0.55 5.67 24.80
N ARG A 262 1.68 6.38 24.57
CA ARG A 262 2.93 6.13 25.30
C ARG A 262 2.75 6.34 26.81
N GLN A 263 2.06 7.41 27.23
CA GLN A 263 1.75 7.67 28.63
C GLN A 263 0.86 6.60 29.26
N VAL A 264 -0.15 6.11 28.53
CA VAL A 264 -1.08 5.07 29.01
C VAL A 264 -0.41 3.73 29.25
N PHE A 265 0.56 3.36 28.40
CA PHE A 265 1.33 2.11 28.55
C PHE A 265 2.61 2.32 29.39
N ASP A 266 3.06 3.57 29.54
CA ASP A 266 4.20 4.01 30.38
C ASP A 266 5.41 3.06 30.31
N ALA A 267 5.87 2.54 31.44
CA ALA A 267 7.02 1.63 31.53
C ALA A 267 6.84 0.30 30.78
N ASP A 268 5.61 -0.06 30.43
CA ASP A 268 5.31 -1.24 29.61
C ASP A 268 5.53 -1.00 28.10
N CYS A 269 5.67 0.26 27.66
CA CYS A 269 5.80 0.63 26.25
C CYS A 269 7.24 0.92 25.86
N ARG A 270 7.80 0.09 24.98
CA ARG A 270 9.11 0.31 24.37
C ARG A 270 9.02 1.09 23.07
N TYR A 271 7.99 0.83 22.27
CA TYR A 271 7.73 1.48 20.99
C TYR A 271 6.24 1.75 20.83
N CYS A 272 5.91 2.93 20.36
CA CYS A 272 4.59 3.30 19.89
C CYS A 272 4.73 4.28 18.74
N GLY A 273 4.24 3.93 17.55
CA GLY A 273 4.39 4.80 16.39
C GLY A 273 3.59 4.34 15.18
N VAL A 274 3.42 5.25 14.22
CA VAL A 274 2.85 4.93 12.91
C VAL A 274 3.92 4.25 12.07
N VAL A 275 3.60 3.06 11.53
CA VAL A 275 4.45 2.30 10.61
C VAL A 275 3.91 2.32 9.18
N GLY A 276 2.97 3.21 8.91
CA GLY A 276 2.39 3.43 7.60
C GLY A 276 0.89 3.15 7.56
N GLY A 277 0.39 2.83 6.39
CA GLY A 277 -1.02 2.54 6.17
C GLY A 277 -1.32 2.36 4.69
N TYR A 278 -2.57 2.42 4.33
CA TYR A 278 -2.99 2.29 2.95
C TYR A 278 -4.30 3.03 2.69
N PRO A 279 -4.47 3.58 1.47
CA PRO A 279 -5.76 4.06 1.00
C PRO A 279 -6.78 2.92 0.98
N ALA A 280 -7.99 3.17 1.46
CA ALA A 280 -9.06 2.19 1.33
C ALA A 280 -9.32 1.89 -0.15
N VAL A 281 -9.39 0.61 -0.45
CA VAL A 281 -9.60 0.13 -1.82
C VAL A 281 -11.04 0.41 -2.22
N PRO A 282 -11.30 1.06 -3.37
CA PRO A 282 -12.66 1.25 -3.84
C PRO A 282 -13.32 -0.11 -4.10
N GLU A 283 -14.55 -0.28 -3.63
CA GLU A 283 -15.36 -1.43 -3.99
C GLU A 283 -15.61 -1.38 -5.51
N LEU A 284 -15.17 -2.41 -6.18
CA LEU A 284 -15.48 -2.63 -7.60
C LEU A 284 -16.63 -3.64 -7.61
N ASP A 285 -17.82 -3.15 -7.92
CA ASP A 285 -18.99 -4.02 -8.14
C ASP A 285 -18.68 -4.98 -9.29
N GLU A 286 -19.22 -6.19 -9.19
CA GLU A 286 -19.12 -7.22 -10.23
C GLU A 286 -19.75 -6.78 -11.54
#